data_2f22831ba98c4b20a788b64ae1d2eace
#
_entry.id   2f22831ba98c4b20a788b64ae1d2eace
#
_cell.length_a   1.000
_cell.length_b   1.000
_cell.length_c   1.000
_cell.angle_alpha   90.00
_cell.angle_beta   90.00
_cell.angle_gamma   90.00
#
_symmetry.space_group_name_H-M   'P 1'
#
loop_
_entity.id
_entity.type
_entity.pdbx_description
1 polymer ?
#
loop_
_entity_poly.entity_id
_entity_poly.type
_entity_poly.pdbx_seq_one_letter_code
_entity_poly.pdbx_strand_id
1 'polypeptide(L)'
;MNDTGLRSAVLRAVLTELAAAGETWVPVAVSGRHCHLSRADLERLFGPGHELTPMRMLEQPGQFAAEEKVTLETPKGRLSLRVVGPVRKESQVELSLTEARQLGFAVPVRLSGELEGSPGCRLINGSRSVELPRGVIAAARHLHMSPGEAAAFGLRDGQEVSIRAEGLRGAVMEHVIVRSGSGHALEVHIDTDEANAFGIRGGQLCRLLIPGRELRPAAGAPAAVIKPALSLPQNPVRRLQGILPGAGPTAGGMVPRPAAEKHGRKETLLDYSGKPDLLLSEELVYRAAGQGMRYIRLAPGALVTPLARDVAWEKGIELIYPDGKNERR
;
A
#
# COMPACT_ATOMS: atom_id res chain seq x y z
N MET A 1 15.52 -13.66 -20.61
CA MET A 1 14.32 -13.11 -19.96
C MET A 1 13.98 -14.06 -18.83
N ASN A 2 13.88 -13.60 -17.58
CA ASN A 2 13.44 -14.46 -16.49
C ASN A 2 11.91 -14.70 -16.60
N ASP A 3 11.38 -15.72 -15.93
CA ASP A 3 9.96 -16.13 -16.02
C ASP A 3 9.00 -14.96 -15.71
N THR A 4 9.33 -14.10 -14.76
CA THR A 4 8.53 -12.93 -14.38
C THR A 4 8.42 -11.93 -15.54
N GLY A 5 9.53 -11.59 -16.20
CA GLY A 5 9.52 -10.65 -17.33
C GLY A 5 8.75 -11.17 -18.54
N LEU A 6 8.76 -12.47 -18.78
CA LEU A 6 7.96 -13.08 -19.85
C LEU A 6 6.45 -12.99 -19.53
N ARG A 7 6.06 -13.30 -18.30
CA ARG A 7 4.64 -13.21 -17.87
C ARG A 7 4.09 -11.80 -18.00
N SER A 8 4.85 -10.80 -17.57
CA SER A 8 4.44 -9.39 -17.70
C SER A 8 4.32 -8.96 -19.16
N ALA A 9 5.25 -9.39 -20.01
CA ALA A 9 5.18 -9.09 -21.46
C ALA A 9 3.95 -9.73 -22.11
N VAL A 10 3.65 -10.99 -21.79
CA VAL A 10 2.46 -11.69 -22.30
C VAL A 10 1.19 -11.01 -21.79
N LEU A 11 1.12 -10.66 -20.51
CA LEU A 11 -0.04 -9.95 -19.95
C LEU A 11 -0.28 -8.64 -20.70
N ARG A 12 0.74 -7.81 -20.88
CA ARG A 12 0.61 -6.53 -21.63
C ARG A 12 0.15 -6.74 -23.06
N ALA A 13 0.67 -7.74 -23.76
CA ALA A 13 0.23 -8.06 -25.12
C ALA A 13 -1.26 -8.42 -25.16
N VAL A 14 -1.72 -9.27 -24.24
CA VAL A 14 -3.14 -9.62 -24.13
C VAL A 14 -4.01 -8.40 -23.82
N LEU A 15 -3.59 -7.54 -22.86
CA LEU A 15 -4.32 -6.33 -22.51
C LEU A 15 -4.39 -5.33 -23.67
N THR A 16 -3.34 -5.25 -24.49
CA THR A 16 -3.30 -4.40 -25.69
C THR A 16 -4.29 -4.90 -26.74
N GLU A 17 -4.37 -6.21 -26.99
CA GLU A 17 -5.36 -6.81 -27.88
C GLU A 17 -6.79 -6.62 -27.37
N LEU A 18 -7.03 -6.81 -26.06
CA LEU A 18 -8.31 -6.54 -25.44
C LEU A 18 -8.73 -5.08 -25.58
N ALA A 19 -7.79 -4.13 -25.44
CA ALA A 19 -8.05 -2.71 -25.62
C ALA A 19 -8.50 -2.37 -27.05
N ALA A 20 -7.87 -2.97 -28.06
CA ALA A 20 -8.29 -2.85 -29.45
C ALA A 20 -9.71 -3.41 -29.68
N ALA A 21 -10.11 -4.44 -28.93
CA ALA A 21 -11.46 -5.00 -28.94
C ALA A 21 -12.49 -4.23 -28.06
N GLY A 22 -12.06 -3.17 -27.37
CA GLY A 22 -12.93 -2.33 -26.55
C GLY A 22 -12.91 -2.61 -25.04
N GLU A 23 -12.11 -3.58 -24.60
CA GLU A 23 -11.94 -3.94 -23.19
C GLU A 23 -10.67 -3.31 -22.61
N THR A 24 -10.81 -2.29 -21.76
CA THR A 24 -9.70 -1.46 -21.30
C THR A 24 -9.30 -1.81 -19.87
N TRP A 25 -8.43 -2.79 -19.71
CA TRP A 25 -7.86 -3.18 -18.42
C TRP A 25 -6.39 -2.80 -18.33
N VAL A 26 -5.96 -2.37 -17.12
CA VAL A 26 -4.58 -1.96 -16.87
C VAL A 26 -4.11 -2.53 -15.53
N PRO A 27 -2.85 -3.02 -15.44
CA PRO A 27 -2.27 -3.42 -14.16
C PRO A 27 -1.91 -2.20 -13.33
N VAL A 28 -1.96 -2.35 -12.00
CA VAL A 28 -1.64 -1.28 -11.06
C VAL A 28 -0.38 -1.63 -10.27
N ALA A 29 0.59 -0.73 -10.26
CA ALA A 29 1.71 -0.74 -9.33
C ALA A 29 1.40 0.14 -8.12
N VAL A 30 1.75 -0.34 -6.93
CA VAL A 30 1.67 0.43 -5.70
C VAL A 30 3.08 0.85 -5.31
N SER A 31 3.36 2.13 -5.39
CA SER A 31 4.66 2.71 -5.05
C SER A 31 4.72 3.03 -3.56
N GLY A 32 5.59 2.33 -2.83
CA GLY A 32 5.98 2.74 -1.49
C GLY A 32 6.96 3.91 -1.53
N ARG A 33 7.25 4.48 -0.37
CA ARG A 33 8.27 5.54 -0.22
C ARG A 33 9.61 5.13 -0.82
N HIS A 34 10.19 5.99 -1.61
CA HIS A 34 11.47 5.75 -2.26
C HIS A 34 12.14 7.07 -2.66
N CYS A 35 13.36 6.98 -3.17
CA CYS A 35 14.05 8.13 -3.74
C CYS A 35 14.77 7.73 -5.03
N HIS A 36 14.96 8.74 -5.87
CA HIS A 36 15.89 8.70 -7.00
C HIS A 36 17.04 9.64 -6.68
N LEU A 37 18.24 9.26 -7.04
CA LEU A 37 19.44 10.08 -6.79
C LEU A 37 20.06 10.57 -8.09
N SER A 38 20.59 11.79 -8.05
CA SER A 38 21.51 12.24 -9.05
C SER A 38 22.87 11.54 -8.89
N ARG A 39 23.68 11.51 -9.94
CA ARG A 39 25.05 10.96 -9.85
C ARG A 39 25.84 11.63 -8.71
N ALA A 40 25.78 12.94 -8.64
CA ALA A 40 26.52 13.71 -7.64
C ALA A 40 26.07 13.37 -6.20
N ASP A 41 24.76 13.22 -5.96
CA ASP A 41 24.24 12.94 -4.63
C ASP A 41 24.45 11.46 -4.24
N LEU A 42 24.41 10.56 -5.22
CA LEU A 42 24.78 9.16 -5.01
C LEU A 42 26.23 9.05 -4.50
N GLU A 43 27.17 9.73 -5.16
CA GLU A 43 28.58 9.72 -4.78
C GLU A 43 28.84 10.41 -3.43
N ARG A 44 28.11 11.46 -3.12
CA ARG A 44 28.17 12.11 -1.79
C ARG A 44 27.71 11.16 -0.68
N LEU A 45 26.65 10.39 -0.92
CA LEU A 45 26.06 9.48 0.07
C LEU A 45 26.80 8.15 0.18
N PHE A 46 27.28 7.58 -0.92
CA PHE A 46 27.85 6.24 -0.93
C PHE A 46 29.36 6.21 -1.23
N GLY A 47 29.91 7.27 -1.77
CA GLY A 47 31.33 7.43 -2.12
C GLY A 47 31.55 7.61 -3.61
N PRO A 48 32.72 8.19 -3.99
CA PRO A 48 33.07 8.40 -5.39
C PRO A 48 33.01 7.10 -6.20
N GLY A 49 32.44 7.16 -7.40
CA GLY A 49 32.36 6.01 -8.30
C GLY A 49 31.37 4.92 -7.89
N HIS A 50 30.57 5.13 -6.83
CA HIS A 50 29.58 4.15 -6.41
C HIS A 50 28.51 3.95 -7.49
N GLU A 51 28.20 2.68 -7.81
CA GLU A 51 27.11 2.29 -8.70
C GLU A 51 25.98 1.64 -7.90
N LEU A 52 24.73 1.89 -8.30
CA LEU A 52 23.59 1.25 -7.67
C LEU A 52 23.55 -0.24 -7.97
N THR A 53 23.32 -1.06 -6.95
CA THR A 53 23.22 -2.51 -7.04
C THR A 53 21.77 -2.93 -7.26
N PRO A 54 21.39 -3.47 -8.44
CA PRO A 54 20.02 -3.92 -8.67
C PRO A 54 19.63 -5.08 -7.74
N MET A 55 18.65 -4.86 -6.87
CA MET A 55 18.05 -5.90 -6.04
C MET A 55 16.89 -6.58 -6.77
N ARG A 56 16.06 -5.82 -7.46
CA ARG A 56 14.88 -6.31 -8.18
C ARG A 56 14.53 -5.38 -9.33
N MET A 57 14.38 -5.94 -10.53
CA MET A 57 13.87 -5.18 -11.67
C MET A 57 12.40 -4.80 -11.45
N LEU A 58 12.03 -3.61 -11.88
CA LEU A 58 10.65 -3.13 -11.90
C LEU A 58 10.02 -3.40 -13.28
N GLU A 59 8.71 -3.24 -13.37
CA GLU A 59 7.99 -3.45 -14.64
C GLU A 59 8.35 -2.39 -15.68
N GLN A 60 8.70 -1.18 -15.25
CA GLN A 60 9.14 -0.13 -16.16
C GLN A 60 10.54 -0.44 -16.70
N PRO A 61 10.75 -0.40 -18.04
CA PRO A 61 12.01 -0.77 -18.66
C PRO A 61 13.21 -0.01 -18.08
N GLY A 62 14.26 -0.75 -17.72
CA GLY A 62 15.51 -0.19 -17.20
C GLY A 62 15.44 0.32 -15.75
N GLN A 63 14.27 0.29 -15.10
CA GLN A 63 14.14 0.67 -13.70
C GLN A 63 14.31 -0.54 -12.76
N PHE A 64 14.87 -0.30 -11.59
CA PHE A 64 15.06 -1.32 -10.57
C PHE A 64 15.04 -0.73 -9.15
N ALA A 65 14.57 -1.50 -8.21
CA ALA A 65 14.80 -1.23 -6.80
C ALA A 65 16.25 -1.62 -6.47
N ALA A 66 17.03 -0.70 -5.94
CA ALA A 66 18.41 -0.94 -5.59
C ALA A 66 18.54 -1.57 -4.19
N GLU A 67 19.67 -2.19 -3.87
CA GLU A 67 19.99 -2.63 -2.50
C GLU A 67 20.19 -1.43 -1.57
N GLU A 68 20.66 -0.31 -2.11
CA GLU A 68 20.94 0.91 -1.40
C GLU A 68 19.69 1.52 -0.77
N LYS A 69 19.87 1.98 0.47
CA LYS A 69 18.88 2.74 1.23
C LYS A 69 19.53 3.99 1.79
N VAL A 70 18.72 5.01 1.91
CA VAL A 70 19.08 6.25 2.61
C VAL A 70 18.06 6.56 3.69
N THR A 71 18.42 7.38 4.64
CA THR A 71 17.51 7.88 5.66
C THR A 71 17.15 9.32 5.35
N LEU A 72 15.86 9.58 5.18
CA LEU A 72 15.31 10.93 5.18
C LEU A 72 15.21 11.39 6.64
N GLU A 73 15.85 12.51 6.96
CA GLU A 73 15.87 13.09 8.30
C GLU A 73 15.11 14.41 8.33
N THR A 74 14.27 14.57 9.33
CA THR A 74 13.57 15.83 9.64
C THR A 74 13.58 16.06 11.15
N PRO A 75 13.24 17.26 11.63
CA PRO A 75 13.07 17.51 13.06
C PRO A 75 11.97 16.65 13.71
N LYS A 76 11.01 16.15 12.92
CA LYS A 76 9.90 15.31 13.40
C LYS A 76 10.19 13.81 13.39
N GLY A 77 11.26 13.37 12.72
CA GLY A 77 11.61 11.96 12.67
C GLY A 77 12.50 11.57 11.50
N ARG A 78 12.73 10.29 11.41
CA ARG A 78 13.56 9.67 10.37
C ARG A 78 12.77 8.59 9.64
N LEU A 79 13.00 8.47 8.33
CA LEU A 79 12.34 7.49 7.48
C LEU A 79 13.35 6.85 6.53
N SER A 80 13.39 5.51 6.49
CA SER A 80 14.24 4.80 5.54
C SER A 80 13.59 4.78 4.17
N LEU A 81 14.33 5.18 3.15
CA LEU A 81 13.94 5.19 1.75
C LEU A 81 14.79 4.19 0.97
N ARG A 82 14.17 3.46 0.07
CA ARG A 82 14.90 2.66 -0.92
C ARG A 82 15.27 3.54 -2.11
N VAL A 83 16.49 3.36 -2.61
CA VAL A 83 16.87 3.99 -3.86
C VAL A 83 16.28 3.21 -5.03
N VAL A 84 15.69 3.93 -5.98
CA VAL A 84 15.21 3.39 -7.26
C VAL A 84 16.10 3.92 -8.37
N GLY A 85 16.77 3.00 -9.04
CA GLY A 85 17.63 3.27 -10.19
C GLY A 85 16.88 3.24 -11.54
N PRO A 86 17.55 3.70 -12.58
CA PRO A 86 18.91 4.24 -12.60
C PRO A 86 19.02 5.65 -12.02
N VAL A 87 20.25 6.19 -11.94
CA VAL A 87 20.47 7.60 -11.53
C VAL A 87 19.75 8.57 -12.45
N ARG A 88 19.31 9.71 -11.90
CA ARG A 88 18.57 10.76 -12.60
C ARG A 88 19.38 12.05 -12.70
N LYS A 89 18.83 13.06 -13.40
CA LYS A 89 19.45 14.40 -13.46
C LYS A 89 19.41 15.10 -12.11
N GLU A 90 18.28 14.98 -11.42
CA GLU A 90 18.08 15.56 -10.08
C GLU A 90 17.59 14.48 -9.12
N SER A 91 17.96 14.63 -7.85
CA SER A 91 17.48 13.79 -6.78
C SER A 91 16.04 14.15 -6.42
N GLN A 92 15.23 13.11 -6.11
CA GLN A 92 13.81 13.23 -5.82
C GLN A 92 13.43 12.24 -4.75
N VAL A 93 12.54 12.64 -3.85
CA VAL A 93 11.93 11.78 -2.82
C VAL A 93 10.43 11.73 -3.04
N GLU A 94 9.92 10.52 -3.14
CA GLU A 94 8.48 10.27 -3.27
C GLU A 94 7.93 9.67 -1.98
N LEU A 95 6.96 10.34 -1.39
CA LEU A 95 6.26 9.95 -0.16
C LEU A 95 4.76 9.90 -0.42
N SER A 96 4.06 9.09 0.34
CA SER A 96 2.61 9.27 0.45
C SER A 96 2.29 10.54 1.25
N LEU A 97 1.08 11.09 1.09
CA LEU A 97 0.67 12.27 1.85
C LEU A 97 0.65 12.02 3.37
N THR A 98 0.34 10.80 3.79
CA THR A 98 0.39 10.40 5.20
C THR A 98 1.81 10.46 5.74
N GLU A 99 2.78 9.88 5.05
CA GLU A 99 4.19 9.90 5.44
C GLU A 99 4.76 11.33 5.46
N ALA A 100 4.43 12.13 4.42
CA ALA A 100 4.83 13.52 4.36
C ALA A 100 4.33 14.33 5.57
N ARG A 101 3.05 14.18 5.94
CA ARG A 101 2.48 14.86 7.12
C ARG A 101 3.14 14.42 8.42
N GLN A 102 3.41 13.12 8.60
CA GLN A 102 4.09 12.59 9.77
C GLN A 102 5.49 13.21 9.94
N LEU A 103 6.20 13.41 8.84
CA LEU A 103 7.52 14.02 8.81
C LEU A 103 7.49 15.57 8.81
N GLY A 104 6.30 16.17 8.75
CA GLY A 104 6.12 17.62 8.79
C GLY A 104 6.28 18.34 7.46
N PHE A 105 6.20 17.62 6.36
CA PHE A 105 6.19 18.20 5.02
C PHE A 105 4.80 18.60 4.57
N ALA A 106 4.72 19.74 3.90
CA ALA A 106 3.64 20.09 2.99
C ALA A 106 4.14 19.87 1.56
N VAL A 107 3.88 18.69 1.01
CA VAL A 107 4.36 18.33 -0.33
C VAL A 107 3.30 18.59 -1.39
N PRO A 108 3.70 19.06 -2.58
CA PRO A 108 2.80 19.11 -3.72
C PRO A 108 2.60 17.71 -4.32
N VAL A 109 1.43 17.47 -4.89
CA VAL A 109 1.19 16.34 -5.78
C VAL A 109 1.70 16.72 -7.17
N ARG A 110 2.68 15.96 -7.69
CA ARG A 110 3.40 16.25 -8.95
C ARG A 110 3.70 14.98 -9.73
N LEU A 111 3.82 15.10 -11.03
CA LEU A 111 4.46 14.05 -11.83
C LEU A 111 5.94 13.96 -11.47
N SER A 112 6.47 12.76 -11.47
CA SER A 112 7.89 12.50 -11.24
C SER A 112 8.76 13.30 -12.21
N GLY A 113 9.70 14.08 -11.68
CA GLY A 113 10.53 15.03 -12.41
C GLY A 113 10.07 16.50 -12.36
N GLU A 114 8.84 16.77 -11.95
CA GLU A 114 8.33 18.14 -11.76
C GLU A 114 8.58 18.60 -10.32
N LEU A 115 9.75 19.13 -10.04
CA LEU A 115 10.23 19.41 -8.68
C LEU A 115 10.08 20.87 -8.26
N GLU A 116 9.65 21.75 -9.17
CA GLU A 116 9.55 23.18 -8.88
C GLU A 116 8.55 23.44 -7.75
N GLY A 117 9.00 24.27 -6.77
CA GLY A 117 8.16 24.61 -5.60
C GLY A 117 7.96 23.47 -4.59
N SER A 118 8.61 22.32 -4.76
CA SER A 118 8.59 21.25 -3.75
C SER A 118 9.59 21.53 -2.61
N PRO A 119 9.33 21.08 -1.38
CA PRO A 119 10.25 21.26 -0.28
C PRO A 119 11.54 20.46 -0.48
N GLY A 120 12.63 20.96 0.12
CA GLY A 120 13.89 20.26 0.25
C GLY A 120 13.89 19.28 1.42
N CYS A 121 14.97 18.50 1.51
CA CYS A 121 15.13 17.55 2.61
C CYS A 121 16.60 17.17 2.81
N ARG A 122 16.89 16.57 3.95
CA ARG A 122 18.19 15.97 4.25
C ARG A 122 18.14 14.46 4.10
N LEU A 123 19.05 13.90 3.30
CA LEU A 123 19.26 12.47 3.15
C LEU A 123 20.58 12.07 3.82
N ILE A 124 20.59 10.94 4.51
CA ILE A 124 21.73 10.44 5.28
C ILE A 124 22.02 8.98 4.92
N ASN A 125 23.30 8.65 4.82
CA ASN A 125 23.82 7.28 4.80
C ASN A 125 25.05 7.17 5.72
N GLY A 126 24.88 6.57 6.89
CA GLY A 126 25.92 6.52 7.94
C GLY A 126 26.35 7.93 8.38
N SER A 127 27.64 8.26 8.20
CA SER A 127 28.20 9.57 8.50
C SER A 127 28.08 10.58 7.36
N ARG A 128 27.60 10.17 6.21
CA ARG A 128 27.49 11.02 5.02
C ARG A 128 26.07 11.57 4.90
N SER A 129 25.96 12.79 4.41
CA SER A 129 24.65 13.42 4.18
C SER A 129 24.66 14.32 2.97
N VAL A 130 23.48 14.58 2.43
CA VAL A 130 23.23 15.56 1.38
C VAL A 130 21.97 16.35 1.70
N GLU A 131 22.04 17.67 1.48
CA GLU A 131 20.89 18.57 1.54
C GLU A 131 20.35 18.75 0.13
N LEU A 132 19.11 18.35 -0.08
CA LEU A 132 18.39 18.61 -1.31
C LEU A 132 17.61 19.92 -1.14
N PRO A 133 17.84 20.94 -1.99
CA PRO A 133 17.11 22.21 -1.86
C PRO A 133 15.63 22.10 -2.22
N ARG A 134 15.27 21.09 -2.99
CA ARG A 134 13.91 20.73 -3.43
C ARG A 134 13.86 19.24 -3.74
N GLY A 135 12.68 18.70 -4.01
CA GLY A 135 12.53 17.35 -4.57
C GLY A 135 11.67 16.40 -3.74
N VAL A 136 11.05 16.84 -2.64
CA VAL A 136 10.09 16.00 -1.92
C VAL A 136 8.70 16.23 -2.49
N ILE A 137 8.09 15.18 -3.04
CA ILE A 137 6.76 15.23 -3.67
C ILE A 137 5.89 14.05 -3.23
N ALA A 138 4.58 14.18 -3.40
CA ALA A 138 3.70 13.03 -3.55
C ALA A 138 3.49 12.81 -5.06
N ALA A 139 3.78 11.59 -5.53
CA ALA A 139 3.65 11.30 -6.95
C ALA A 139 2.19 11.36 -7.38
N ALA A 140 1.88 12.15 -8.42
CA ALA A 140 0.57 12.14 -9.05
C ALA A 140 0.30 10.78 -9.69
N ARG A 141 -0.96 10.35 -9.69
CA ARG A 141 -1.38 9.14 -10.40
C ARG A 141 -1.03 9.23 -11.88
N HIS A 142 -0.43 8.21 -12.40
CA HIS A 142 -0.09 8.21 -13.81
C HIS A 142 -0.13 6.81 -14.41
N LEU A 143 -0.39 6.75 -15.72
CA LEU A 143 -0.44 5.53 -16.51
C LEU A 143 0.71 5.55 -17.49
N HIS A 144 1.70 4.70 -17.26
CA HIS A 144 2.77 4.46 -18.23
C HIS A 144 2.27 3.60 -19.39
N MET A 145 2.71 3.94 -20.61
CA MET A 145 2.42 3.19 -21.83
C MET A 145 3.55 3.35 -22.83
N SER A 146 3.83 2.31 -23.60
CA SER A 146 4.57 2.47 -24.85
C SER A 146 3.70 3.18 -25.89
N PRO A 147 4.27 3.75 -26.96
CA PRO A 147 3.48 4.35 -28.03
C PRO A 147 2.51 3.37 -28.71
N GLY A 148 2.89 2.10 -28.83
CA GLY A 148 2.03 1.06 -29.39
C GLY A 148 0.82 0.74 -28.50
N GLU A 149 1.04 0.63 -27.20
CA GLU A 149 -0.03 0.46 -26.22
C GLU A 149 -0.96 1.68 -26.21
N ALA A 150 -0.42 2.90 -26.19
CA ALA A 150 -1.21 4.12 -26.25
C ALA A 150 -2.12 4.17 -27.49
N ALA A 151 -1.59 3.81 -28.65
CA ALA A 151 -2.36 3.72 -29.91
C ALA A 151 -3.49 2.69 -29.81
N ALA A 152 -3.24 1.50 -29.26
CA ALA A 152 -4.26 0.45 -29.08
C ALA A 152 -5.38 0.87 -28.13
N PHE A 153 -5.05 1.62 -27.07
CA PHE A 153 -6.03 2.18 -26.14
C PHE A 153 -6.71 3.45 -26.68
N GLY A 154 -6.22 4.05 -27.78
CA GLY A 154 -6.71 5.30 -28.31
C GLY A 154 -6.38 6.50 -27.43
N LEU A 155 -5.23 6.47 -26.76
CA LEU A 155 -4.79 7.49 -25.79
C LEU A 155 -3.58 8.27 -26.32
N ARG A 156 -3.35 9.44 -25.74
CA ARG A 156 -2.22 10.33 -26.05
C ARG A 156 -1.47 10.68 -24.77
N ASP A 157 -0.19 11.00 -24.92
CA ASP A 157 0.62 11.54 -23.83
C ASP A 157 0.00 12.80 -23.21
N GLY A 158 0.03 12.91 -21.90
CA GLY A 158 -0.60 14.00 -21.13
C GLY A 158 -2.13 13.94 -21.04
N GLN A 159 -2.79 12.98 -21.68
CA GLN A 159 -4.24 12.83 -21.56
C GLN A 159 -4.63 12.40 -20.14
N GLU A 160 -5.71 12.96 -19.61
CA GLU A 160 -6.28 12.55 -18.35
C GLU A 160 -7.32 11.45 -18.55
N VAL A 161 -7.26 10.43 -17.71
CA VAL A 161 -8.15 9.28 -17.67
C VAL A 161 -8.52 8.97 -16.22
N SER A 162 -9.41 7.99 -16.02
CA SER A 162 -9.73 7.47 -14.68
C SER A 162 -9.56 5.96 -14.65
N ILE A 163 -9.37 5.38 -13.46
CA ILE A 163 -9.42 3.93 -13.27
C ILE A 163 -10.51 3.57 -12.28
N ARG A 164 -11.17 2.45 -12.52
CA ARG A 164 -12.14 1.86 -11.59
C ARG A 164 -11.52 0.64 -10.92
N ALA A 165 -11.41 0.72 -9.60
CA ALA A 165 -11.12 -0.41 -8.75
C ALA A 165 -12.42 -1.12 -8.38
N GLU A 166 -12.41 -2.45 -8.38
CA GLU A 166 -13.52 -3.27 -7.95
C GLU A 166 -13.27 -3.84 -6.54
N GLY A 167 -14.31 -4.35 -5.89
CA GLY A 167 -14.24 -4.95 -4.56
C GLY A 167 -14.98 -4.14 -3.50
N LEU A 168 -14.80 -4.52 -2.23
CA LEU A 168 -15.52 -3.91 -1.10
C LEU A 168 -15.25 -2.41 -0.91
N ARG A 169 -14.07 -1.96 -1.31
CA ARG A 169 -13.67 -0.55 -1.30
C ARG A 169 -13.57 0.03 -2.72
N GLY A 170 -14.22 -0.63 -3.68
CA GLY A 170 -14.18 -0.25 -5.08
C GLY A 170 -14.72 1.17 -5.30
N ALA A 171 -14.00 1.94 -6.13
CA ALA A 171 -14.36 3.29 -6.50
C ALA A 171 -13.67 3.69 -7.80
N VAL A 172 -13.95 4.90 -8.28
CA VAL A 172 -13.28 5.50 -9.43
C VAL A 172 -12.20 6.48 -8.92
N MET A 173 -10.98 6.31 -9.40
CA MET A 173 -9.89 7.27 -9.23
C MET A 173 -9.76 8.10 -10.50
N GLU A 174 -10.00 9.38 -10.37
CA GLU A 174 -9.85 10.37 -11.43
C GLU A 174 -8.42 10.93 -11.48
N HIS A 175 -8.14 11.79 -12.45
CA HIS A 175 -6.86 12.49 -12.60
C HIS A 175 -5.65 11.56 -12.75
N VAL A 176 -5.80 10.49 -13.53
CA VAL A 176 -4.69 9.62 -13.92
C VAL A 176 -4.09 10.15 -15.22
N ILE A 177 -2.85 10.62 -15.18
CA ILE A 177 -2.19 11.23 -16.34
C ILE A 177 -1.50 10.16 -17.17
N VAL A 178 -1.82 10.08 -18.45
CA VAL A 178 -1.14 9.18 -19.40
C VAL A 178 0.28 9.67 -19.66
N ARG A 179 1.25 8.78 -19.51
CA ARG A 179 2.67 9.00 -19.84
C ARG A 179 3.10 8.01 -20.90
N SER A 180 3.04 8.44 -22.16
CA SER A 180 3.41 7.59 -23.29
C SER A 180 4.84 7.88 -23.75
N GLY A 181 5.66 6.83 -23.87
CA GLY A 181 7.04 6.95 -24.30
C GLY A 181 7.71 5.60 -24.53
N SER A 182 8.82 5.57 -25.32
CA SER A 182 9.55 4.35 -25.66
C SER A 182 10.18 3.63 -24.45
N GLY A 183 10.39 4.34 -23.36
CA GLY A 183 10.90 3.78 -22.09
C GLY A 183 9.81 3.36 -21.10
N HIS A 184 8.56 3.32 -21.52
CA HIS A 184 7.42 3.00 -20.66
C HIS A 184 6.76 1.67 -21.06
N ALA A 185 6.10 1.05 -20.10
CA ALA A 185 5.30 -0.15 -20.26
C ALA A 185 3.96 0.03 -19.54
N LEU A 186 2.89 -0.60 -20.06
CA LEU A 186 1.52 -0.47 -19.56
C LEU A 186 1.42 -0.79 -18.07
N GLU A 187 1.26 0.25 -17.24
CA GLU A 187 1.08 0.13 -15.79
C GLU A 187 0.62 1.45 -15.18
N VAL A 188 -0.42 1.42 -14.35
CA VAL A 188 -0.83 2.56 -13.53
C VAL A 188 -0.01 2.59 -12.24
N HIS A 189 0.50 3.75 -11.88
CA HIS A 189 1.20 3.96 -10.62
C HIS A 189 0.34 4.80 -9.67
N ILE A 190 0.16 4.29 -8.45
CA ILE A 190 -0.49 4.95 -7.32
C ILE A 190 0.37 4.78 -6.07
N ASP A 191 0.16 5.61 -5.06
CA ASP A 191 0.86 5.47 -3.80
C ASP A 191 0.17 4.50 -2.81
N THR A 192 0.77 4.32 -1.64
CA THR A 192 0.24 3.42 -0.59
C THR A 192 -1.04 3.94 0.05
N ASP A 193 -1.22 5.26 0.18
CA ASP A 193 -2.45 5.85 0.74
C ASP A 193 -3.63 5.59 -0.20
N GLU A 194 -3.41 5.78 -1.49
CA GLU A 194 -4.40 5.53 -2.54
C GLU A 194 -4.75 4.05 -2.64
N ALA A 195 -3.75 3.18 -2.64
CA ALA A 195 -3.95 1.74 -2.67
C ALA A 195 -4.77 1.26 -1.47
N ASN A 196 -4.47 1.75 -0.27
CA ASN A 196 -5.22 1.43 0.95
C ASN A 196 -6.64 1.99 0.92
N ALA A 197 -6.83 3.22 0.40
CA ALA A 197 -8.15 3.84 0.30
C ALA A 197 -9.11 3.01 -0.56
N PHE A 198 -8.63 2.45 -1.66
CA PHE A 198 -9.44 1.73 -2.64
C PHE A 198 -9.32 0.19 -2.53
N GLY A 199 -8.51 -0.31 -1.58
CA GLY A 199 -8.31 -1.74 -1.38
C GLY A 199 -7.59 -2.43 -2.54
N ILE A 200 -6.72 -1.70 -3.25
CA ILE A 200 -5.95 -2.19 -4.40
C ILE A 200 -4.63 -2.83 -3.91
N ARG A 201 -4.25 -3.90 -4.59
CA ARG A 201 -2.94 -4.56 -4.41
C ARG A 201 -2.11 -4.43 -5.69
N GLY A 202 -0.81 -4.37 -5.53
CA GLY A 202 0.11 -4.39 -6.68
C GLY A 202 -0.14 -5.59 -7.59
N GLY A 203 -0.14 -5.37 -8.89
CA GLY A 203 -0.45 -6.36 -9.92
C GLY A 203 -1.95 -6.58 -10.17
N GLN A 204 -2.84 -5.98 -9.40
CA GLN A 204 -4.28 -6.05 -9.64
C GLN A 204 -4.63 -5.32 -10.94
N LEU A 205 -5.57 -5.89 -11.72
CA LEU A 205 -6.13 -5.22 -12.88
C LEU A 205 -7.26 -4.28 -12.46
N CYS A 206 -7.22 -3.06 -12.98
CA CYS A 206 -8.31 -2.09 -12.86
C CYS A 206 -8.86 -1.75 -14.24
N ARG A 207 -10.14 -1.37 -14.28
CA ARG A 207 -10.77 -0.93 -15.52
C ARG A 207 -10.37 0.50 -15.82
N LEU A 208 -9.81 0.74 -17.00
CA LEU A 208 -9.51 2.10 -17.46
C LEU A 208 -10.76 2.74 -18.03
N LEU A 209 -11.08 3.93 -17.56
CA LEU A 209 -12.22 4.74 -18.01
C LEU A 209 -11.68 5.89 -18.88
N ILE A 210 -11.99 5.83 -20.16
CA ILE A 210 -11.53 6.83 -21.14
C ILE A 210 -12.68 7.81 -21.39
N PRO A 211 -12.48 9.13 -21.23
CA PRO A 211 -13.52 10.11 -21.49
C PRO A 211 -14.11 9.97 -22.92
N GLY A 212 -15.44 9.96 -23.02
CA GLY A 212 -16.15 9.83 -24.28
C GLY A 212 -16.23 8.40 -24.84
N ARG A 213 -15.69 7.40 -24.15
CA ARG A 213 -15.81 5.99 -24.54
C ARG A 213 -16.78 5.27 -23.61
N GLU A 214 -17.88 4.73 -24.16
CA GLU A 214 -18.80 3.90 -23.38
C GLU A 214 -18.12 2.61 -22.92
N LEU A 215 -18.34 2.24 -21.63
CA LEU A 215 -17.89 0.96 -21.12
C LEU A 215 -18.78 -0.15 -21.71
N ARG A 216 -18.18 -1.06 -22.46
CA ARG A 216 -18.85 -2.33 -22.75
C ARG A 216 -19.03 -3.09 -21.43
N PRO A 217 -20.23 -3.59 -21.12
CA PRO A 217 -20.39 -4.46 -19.95
C PRO A 217 -19.46 -5.66 -20.13
N ALA A 218 -18.70 -6.02 -19.08
CA ALA A 218 -17.82 -7.16 -19.11
C ALA A 218 -18.65 -8.41 -19.46
N ALA A 219 -18.35 -9.07 -20.56
CA ALA A 219 -19.03 -10.28 -20.96
C ALA A 219 -18.78 -11.35 -19.88
N GLY A 220 -19.82 -11.70 -19.10
CA GLY A 220 -19.76 -12.80 -18.14
C GLY A 220 -19.35 -12.46 -16.70
N ALA A 221 -19.25 -11.21 -16.29
CA ALA A 221 -19.20 -10.88 -14.87
C ALA A 221 -20.59 -11.25 -14.27
N PRO A 222 -20.67 -12.18 -13.27
CA PRO A 222 -21.92 -12.36 -12.56
C PRO A 222 -22.29 -11.00 -11.96
N ALA A 223 -23.49 -10.51 -12.26
CA ALA A 223 -24.01 -9.33 -11.62
C ALA A 223 -23.81 -9.55 -10.11
N ALA A 224 -22.94 -8.74 -9.49
CA ALA A 224 -22.82 -8.75 -8.05
C ALA A 224 -24.20 -8.39 -7.53
N VAL A 225 -24.96 -9.40 -7.11
CA VAL A 225 -26.20 -9.20 -6.38
C VAL A 225 -25.77 -8.53 -5.08
N ILE A 226 -25.75 -7.21 -5.10
CA ILE A 226 -25.71 -6.41 -3.89
C ILE A 226 -27.00 -6.78 -3.19
N LYS A 227 -26.97 -7.80 -2.32
CA LYS A 227 -28.04 -7.99 -1.35
C LYS A 227 -28.12 -6.67 -0.61
N PRO A 228 -29.26 -5.97 -0.61
CA PRO A 228 -29.38 -4.74 0.16
C PRO A 228 -28.95 -5.09 1.58
N ALA A 229 -27.91 -4.40 2.05
CA ALA A 229 -27.44 -4.54 3.41
C ALA A 229 -28.64 -4.38 4.32
N LEU A 230 -28.75 -5.26 5.31
CA LEU A 230 -29.72 -5.27 6.37
C LEU A 230 -30.26 -3.85 6.61
N SER A 231 -31.58 -3.71 6.52
CA SER A 231 -32.27 -2.54 7.03
C SER A 231 -31.83 -2.35 8.49
N LEU A 232 -31.10 -1.27 8.74
CA LEU A 232 -30.79 -0.85 10.09
C LEU A 232 -32.11 -0.75 10.86
N PRO A 233 -32.26 -1.33 12.04
CA PRO A 233 -33.43 -1.12 12.86
C PRO A 233 -33.55 0.37 13.11
N GLN A 234 -34.69 0.95 12.76
CA GLN A 234 -35.02 2.33 13.09
C GLN A 234 -35.17 2.41 14.60
N ASN A 235 -34.08 2.78 15.25
CA ASN A 235 -34.12 3.13 16.66
C ASN A 235 -34.73 4.53 16.78
N PRO A 236 -35.91 4.71 17.44
CA PRO A 236 -36.44 6.02 17.68
C PRO A 236 -35.50 6.78 18.62
N VAL A 237 -34.98 7.92 18.14
CA VAL A 237 -34.22 8.86 18.96
C VAL A 237 -35.07 9.28 20.14
N ARG A 238 -34.85 8.71 21.32
CA ARG A 238 -35.35 9.25 22.60
C ARG A 238 -34.60 10.55 22.87
N ARG A 239 -35.32 11.64 22.81
CA ARG A 239 -34.90 12.96 23.33
C ARG A 239 -34.45 12.78 24.78
N LEU A 240 -33.17 12.92 25.06
CA LEU A 240 -32.67 13.18 26.41
C LEU A 240 -32.82 14.67 26.69
N GLN A 241 -33.89 15.03 27.39
CA GLN A 241 -33.99 16.29 28.11
C GLN A 241 -33.62 16.03 29.57
N GLY A 242 -32.57 16.70 30.01
CA GLY A 242 -32.30 17.24 31.36
C GLY A 242 -32.30 16.28 32.54
N ILE A 243 -31.16 16.17 33.15
CA ILE A 243 -30.97 16.27 34.62
C ILE A 243 -29.45 16.34 34.88
N LEU A 244 -29.00 17.41 35.51
CA LEU A 244 -27.77 17.56 36.28
C LEU A 244 -28.18 17.92 37.70
N PRO A 245 -27.29 17.93 38.72
CA PRO A 245 -26.44 16.85 39.25
C PRO A 245 -26.69 16.64 40.78
N GLY A 246 -26.16 15.60 41.40
CA GLY A 246 -26.14 15.49 42.83
C GLY A 246 -25.43 14.25 43.41
N ALA A 247 -24.28 14.51 44.04
CA ALA A 247 -23.68 13.82 45.18
C ALA A 247 -23.36 12.31 45.13
N GLY A 248 -22.07 12.03 45.32
CA GLY A 248 -21.41 10.75 45.57
C GLY A 248 -21.72 10.10 46.95
N PRO A 249 -20.77 9.30 47.54
CA PRO A 249 -20.52 7.92 47.18
C PRO A 249 -20.95 6.95 48.32
N THR A 250 -21.25 5.68 48.02
CA THR A 250 -21.17 4.61 49.04
C THR A 250 -20.71 3.28 48.43
N ALA A 251 -19.91 2.62 49.24
CA ALA A 251 -19.17 1.39 48.98
C ALA A 251 -20.03 0.12 48.90
N GLY A 252 -19.45 -0.90 48.27
CA GLY A 252 -19.60 -2.27 48.68
C GLY A 252 -20.54 -3.16 47.88
N GLY A 253 -19.96 -4.13 47.21
CA GLY A 253 -20.72 -5.24 46.63
C GLY A 253 -19.89 -6.09 45.71
N MET A 254 -19.01 -6.91 46.24
CA MET A 254 -18.26 -7.93 45.52
C MET A 254 -19.20 -9.07 45.17
N VAL A 255 -19.48 -9.27 43.87
CA VAL A 255 -20.19 -10.44 43.38
C VAL A 255 -19.14 -11.49 43.00
N PRO A 256 -19.25 -12.75 43.50
CA PRO A 256 -18.26 -13.78 43.23
C PRO A 256 -18.37 -14.29 41.78
N ARG A 257 -17.23 -14.45 41.15
CA ARG A 257 -17.08 -15.18 39.88
C ARG A 257 -17.46 -16.64 40.07
N PRO A 258 -18.21 -17.24 39.16
CA PRO A 258 -18.34 -18.71 39.11
C PRO A 258 -17.01 -19.33 38.69
N ALA A 259 -16.66 -20.40 39.37
CA ALA A 259 -15.48 -21.22 39.10
C ALA A 259 -15.52 -21.84 37.72
N ALA A 260 -14.34 -21.87 37.07
CA ALA A 260 -14.12 -22.48 35.76
C ALA A 260 -14.40 -24.00 35.82
N GLU A 261 -15.42 -24.45 35.16
CA GLU A 261 -15.62 -25.86 34.83
C GLU A 261 -14.63 -26.27 33.74
N LYS A 262 -13.74 -27.18 34.08
CA LYS A 262 -12.85 -27.90 33.17
C LYS A 262 -13.67 -28.87 32.32
N HIS A 263 -13.99 -28.45 31.09
CA HIS A 263 -14.39 -29.40 30.04
C HIS A 263 -13.29 -29.41 28.97
N GLY A 264 -12.70 -30.60 28.77
CA GLY A 264 -11.65 -30.85 27.80
C GLY A 264 -12.13 -30.60 26.36
N ARG A 265 -11.83 -29.41 25.86
CA ARG A 265 -11.86 -29.08 24.42
C ARG A 265 -10.43 -29.08 23.93
N LYS A 266 -10.16 -29.83 22.83
CA LYS A 266 -8.92 -29.71 22.09
C LYS A 266 -8.71 -28.21 21.83
N GLU A 267 -7.71 -27.62 22.51
CA GLU A 267 -7.30 -26.24 22.25
C GLU A 267 -6.82 -26.17 20.80
N THR A 268 -7.49 -25.37 20.01
CA THR A 268 -7.12 -25.08 18.62
C THR A 268 -6.02 -24.04 18.63
N LEU A 269 -4.80 -24.50 18.95
CA LEU A 269 -3.58 -23.70 19.06
C LEU A 269 -2.68 -23.97 17.85
N LEU A 270 -2.28 -22.91 17.14
CA LEU A 270 -1.23 -22.94 16.14
C LEU A 270 0.08 -22.49 16.82
N ASP A 271 1.06 -23.41 16.91
CA ASP A 271 2.30 -23.17 17.66
C ASP A 271 3.47 -22.86 16.73
N TYR A 272 3.99 -21.64 16.80
CA TYR A 272 5.19 -21.15 16.13
C TYR A 272 6.32 -20.83 17.10
N SER A 273 6.28 -21.31 18.35
CA SER A 273 7.31 -21.03 19.35
C SER A 273 8.73 -21.45 18.94
N GLY A 274 8.86 -22.37 18.01
CA GLY A 274 10.14 -22.83 17.44
C GLY A 274 10.61 -22.04 16.20
N LYS A 275 9.95 -20.93 15.81
CA LYS A 275 10.28 -20.15 14.60
C LYS A 275 10.61 -18.69 14.95
N PRO A 276 11.83 -18.37 15.41
CA PRO A 276 12.19 -17.02 15.84
C PRO A 276 12.16 -15.99 14.68
N ASP A 277 12.40 -16.42 13.46
CA ASP A 277 12.39 -15.55 12.27
C ASP A 277 11.01 -15.48 11.60
N LEU A 278 9.94 -15.91 12.26
CA LEU A 278 8.59 -15.86 11.71
C LEU A 278 8.14 -14.42 11.53
N LEU A 279 7.74 -14.09 10.31
CA LEU A 279 6.89 -12.92 10.04
C LEU A 279 5.44 -13.40 10.02
N LEU A 280 4.67 -13.09 11.07
CA LEU A 280 3.24 -13.33 11.09
C LEU A 280 2.55 -12.26 10.25
N SER A 281 2.10 -12.64 9.06
CA SER A 281 1.31 -11.81 8.16
C SER A 281 -0.19 -12.06 8.34
N GLU A 282 -1.01 -11.15 7.82
CA GLU A 282 -2.47 -11.30 7.79
C GLU A 282 -2.92 -12.58 7.09
N GLU A 283 -2.20 -13.02 6.05
CA GLU A 283 -2.51 -14.26 5.32
C GLU A 283 -2.42 -15.49 6.21
N LEU A 284 -1.38 -15.56 7.06
CA LEU A 284 -1.23 -16.65 8.02
C LEU A 284 -2.34 -16.64 9.07
N VAL A 285 -2.78 -15.46 9.50
CA VAL A 285 -3.89 -15.31 10.44
C VAL A 285 -5.23 -15.71 9.79
N TYR A 286 -5.51 -15.30 8.55
CA TYR A 286 -6.68 -15.76 7.82
C TYR A 286 -6.69 -17.28 7.64
N ARG A 287 -5.55 -17.88 7.33
CA ARG A 287 -5.41 -19.36 7.21
C ARG A 287 -5.69 -20.04 8.54
N ALA A 288 -5.16 -19.52 9.65
CA ALA A 288 -5.42 -20.02 10.99
C ALA A 288 -6.93 -19.93 11.34
N ALA A 289 -7.57 -18.79 11.03
CA ALA A 289 -9.00 -18.61 11.21
C ALA A 289 -9.82 -19.62 10.41
N GLY A 290 -9.48 -19.86 9.14
CA GLY A 290 -10.12 -20.85 8.26
C GLY A 290 -9.96 -22.30 8.77
N GLN A 291 -8.92 -22.58 9.55
CA GLN A 291 -8.70 -23.85 10.22
C GLN A 291 -9.36 -23.95 11.61
N GLY A 292 -10.10 -22.92 12.02
CA GLY A 292 -10.78 -22.88 13.32
C GLY A 292 -9.81 -22.66 14.50
N MET A 293 -8.61 -22.14 14.28
CA MET A 293 -7.65 -21.82 15.35
C MET A 293 -8.13 -20.61 16.13
N ARG A 294 -7.93 -20.65 17.45
CA ARG A 294 -8.26 -19.54 18.37
C ARG A 294 -7.04 -18.91 18.99
N TYR A 295 -5.91 -19.58 18.92
CA TYR A 295 -4.65 -19.13 19.51
C TYR A 295 -3.52 -19.32 18.52
N ILE A 296 -2.62 -18.34 18.45
CA ILE A 296 -1.34 -18.43 17.73
C ILE A 296 -0.24 -18.11 18.73
N ARG A 297 0.63 -19.11 19.04
CA ARG A 297 1.78 -18.91 19.90
C ARG A 297 2.98 -18.52 19.06
N LEU A 298 3.67 -17.45 19.47
CA LEU A 298 4.81 -16.86 18.77
C LEU A 298 6.13 -17.21 19.46
N ALA A 299 7.22 -17.26 18.68
CA ALA A 299 8.57 -17.36 19.20
C ALA A 299 9.07 -16.01 19.73
N PRO A 300 10.10 -16.02 20.62
CA PRO A 300 10.86 -14.81 20.89
C PRO A 300 11.46 -14.24 19.60
N GLY A 301 11.26 -12.96 19.33
CA GLY A 301 11.75 -12.30 18.13
C GLY A 301 10.85 -12.40 16.89
N ALA A 302 9.77 -13.16 16.92
CA ALA A 302 8.81 -13.21 15.83
C ALA A 302 8.21 -11.80 15.54
N LEU A 303 8.19 -11.42 14.29
CA LEU A 303 7.61 -10.15 13.83
C LEU A 303 6.14 -10.34 13.48
N VAL A 304 5.29 -9.45 14.00
CA VAL A 304 3.86 -9.44 13.68
C VAL A 304 3.52 -8.15 12.94
N THR A 305 2.98 -8.27 11.74
CA THR A 305 2.57 -7.08 10.99
C THR A 305 1.39 -6.38 11.67
N PRO A 306 1.25 -5.04 11.57
CA PRO A 306 0.08 -4.35 12.11
C PRO A 306 -1.23 -4.95 11.61
N LEU A 307 -1.32 -5.26 10.31
CA LEU A 307 -2.51 -5.84 9.72
C LEU A 307 -2.79 -7.27 10.23
N ALA A 308 -1.76 -8.06 10.54
CA ALA A 308 -1.95 -9.38 11.17
C ALA A 308 -2.58 -9.27 12.56
N ARG A 309 -2.23 -8.22 13.34
CA ARG A 309 -2.86 -7.94 14.65
C ARG A 309 -4.33 -7.57 14.49
N ASP A 310 -4.64 -6.68 13.54
CA ASP A 310 -6.01 -6.26 13.28
C ASP A 310 -6.89 -7.42 12.83
N VAL A 311 -6.38 -8.27 11.92
CA VAL A 311 -7.07 -9.48 11.47
C VAL A 311 -7.23 -10.50 12.59
N ALA A 312 -6.22 -10.70 13.45
CA ALA A 312 -6.32 -11.60 14.60
C ALA A 312 -7.43 -11.14 15.54
N TRP A 313 -7.50 -9.84 15.82
CA TRP A 313 -8.57 -9.25 16.59
C TRP A 313 -9.95 -9.45 15.94
N GLU A 314 -10.10 -9.13 14.65
CA GLU A 314 -11.35 -9.30 13.90
C GLU A 314 -11.85 -10.75 13.90
N LYS A 315 -10.93 -11.70 13.78
CA LYS A 315 -11.24 -13.14 13.74
C LYS A 315 -11.32 -13.81 15.12
N GLY A 316 -11.11 -13.05 16.19
CA GLY A 316 -11.13 -13.58 17.56
C GLY A 316 -9.99 -14.55 17.86
N ILE A 317 -8.83 -14.37 17.19
CA ILE A 317 -7.62 -15.15 17.42
C ILE A 317 -6.72 -14.41 18.41
N GLU A 318 -6.35 -15.06 19.50
CA GLU A 318 -5.45 -14.52 20.51
C GLU A 318 -3.99 -14.83 20.15
N LEU A 319 -3.14 -13.79 20.11
CA LEU A 319 -1.69 -13.93 19.90
C LEU A 319 -1.01 -14.09 21.26
N ILE A 320 -0.30 -15.20 21.46
CA ILE A 320 0.42 -15.53 22.68
C ILE A 320 1.90 -15.23 22.47
N TYR A 321 2.40 -14.20 23.15
CA TYR A 321 3.80 -13.80 23.14
C TYR A 321 4.61 -14.53 24.24
N PRO A 322 5.91 -14.76 24.02
CA PRO A 322 6.77 -15.53 24.96
C PRO A 322 6.93 -14.86 26.33
N ASP A 323 6.80 -13.53 26.40
CA ASP A 323 6.94 -12.73 27.61
C ASP A 323 5.63 -12.62 28.43
N GLY A 324 4.60 -13.36 28.04
CA GLY A 324 3.30 -13.36 28.72
C GLY A 324 2.50 -12.07 28.56
N LYS A 325 2.94 -11.14 27.70
CA LYS A 325 2.16 -9.97 27.37
C LYS A 325 1.11 -10.34 26.34
N ASN A 326 -0.09 -10.61 26.80
CA ASN A 326 -1.24 -10.67 25.92
C ASN A 326 -1.64 -9.22 25.58
N GLU A 327 -1.48 -8.79 24.35
CA GLU A 327 -2.07 -7.53 23.90
C GLU A 327 -3.58 -7.70 23.84
N ARG A 328 -4.25 -7.42 24.96
CA ARG A 328 -5.66 -7.06 24.99
C ARG A 328 -5.74 -5.55 24.90
N ARG A 329 -6.17 -5.05 23.78
CA ARG A 329 -6.72 -3.69 23.66
C ARG A 329 -8.21 -3.74 23.54
#